data_c6fc3239858d586861335a079ccf04e7
#
_entry.id   c6fc3239858d586861335a079ccf04e7
#
_cell.length_a   1.000
_cell.length_b   1.000
_cell.length_c   1.000
_cell.angle_alpha   90.00
_cell.angle_beta   90.00
_cell.angle_gamma   90.00
#
_symmetry.space_group_name_H-M   'P 1'
#
loop_
_entity.id
_entity.type
_entity.pdbx_description
1 polymer ?
#
loop_
_entity_poly.entity_id
_entity_poly.type
_entity_poly.pdbx_seq_one_letter_code
_entity_poly.pdbx_strand_id
1 'polypeptide(L)'
;IMMETPEVLVEGLNIVLDLFPKAKGIIAVEDNKKDAIAKVSDCVKGDARISVAELKTKYPQGAERSLIYATTGRAINSSMLPADAGCIVDNVATIVAVKDAVKEGKPLFQRVVTVTGDAIESPKNLLVRTGTNVSELIEATGGFKGQPEKVISGGPMMGMAMFTTDVPAVKTFSSLLAFTKDPVSAVEPSNCINCGRCVSVCPQKLMPARLSVLADN
;
A
#
# COMPACT_ATOMS: atom_id res chain seq x y z
N ILE A 1 2.26 0.69 12.96
CA ILE A 1 1.05 -0.02 13.41
C ILE A 1 1.43 -1.43 13.89
N MET A 2 1.81 -2.37 13.02
CA MET A 2 2.09 -3.76 13.41
C MET A 2 3.21 -3.90 14.45
N MET A 3 4.17 -2.99 14.48
CA MET A 3 5.29 -2.99 15.43
C MET A 3 4.99 -2.19 16.69
N GLU A 4 4.16 -1.18 16.60
CA GLU A 4 3.89 -0.26 17.70
C GLU A 4 2.65 -0.66 18.50
N THR A 5 1.56 -0.96 17.80
CA THR A 5 0.24 -1.25 18.39
C THR A 5 -0.46 -2.42 17.69
N PRO A 6 0.13 -3.63 17.67
CA PRO A 6 -0.48 -4.79 17.01
C PRO A 6 -1.81 -5.19 17.68
N GLU A 7 -1.98 -4.93 18.97
CA GLU A 7 -3.20 -5.21 19.73
C GLU A 7 -4.40 -4.44 19.17
N VAL A 8 -4.18 -3.18 18.77
CA VAL A 8 -5.22 -2.32 18.18
C VAL A 8 -5.68 -2.87 16.82
N LEU A 9 -4.74 -3.41 16.02
CA LEU A 9 -5.08 -4.09 14.77
C LEU A 9 -5.94 -5.33 15.02
N VAL A 10 -5.55 -6.18 15.98
CA VAL A 10 -6.29 -7.41 16.33
C VAL A 10 -7.68 -7.07 16.86
N GLU A 11 -7.79 -6.06 17.72
CA GLU A 11 -9.09 -5.59 18.24
C GLU A 11 -9.99 -5.09 17.10
N GLY A 12 -9.47 -4.29 16.17
CA GLY A 12 -10.22 -3.83 15.00
C GLY A 12 -10.68 -4.97 14.10
N LEU A 13 -9.83 -5.97 13.89
CA LEU A 13 -10.20 -7.15 13.10
C LEU A 13 -11.30 -7.97 13.80
N ASN A 14 -11.25 -8.11 15.12
CA ASN A 14 -12.31 -8.78 15.89
C ASN A 14 -13.65 -8.06 15.77
N ILE A 15 -13.67 -6.72 15.78
CA ILE A 15 -14.91 -5.94 15.56
C ILE A 15 -15.50 -6.29 14.19
N VAL A 16 -14.68 -6.40 13.14
CA VAL A 16 -15.17 -6.79 11.81
C VAL A 16 -15.65 -8.24 11.80
N LEU A 17 -14.94 -9.16 12.44
CA LEU A 17 -15.32 -10.57 12.52
C LEU A 17 -16.63 -10.79 13.30
N ASP A 18 -16.95 -9.93 14.25
CA ASP A 18 -18.21 -10.02 15.01
C ASP A 18 -19.43 -9.75 14.12
N LEU A 19 -19.27 -9.01 13.01
CA LEU A 19 -20.31 -8.86 11.98
C LEU A 19 -20.47 -10.11 11.10
N PHE A 20 -19.44 -10.97 11.05
CA PHE A 20 -19.38 -12.16 10.21
C PHE A 20 -18.98 -13.38 11.03
N PRO A 21 -19.89 -13.99 11.82
CA PRO A 21 -19.54 -15.04 12.79
C PRO A 21 -18.88 -16.29 12.20
N LYS A 22 -19.04 -16.53 10.90
CA LYS A 22 -18.43 -17.67 10.19
C LYS A 22 -17.12 -17.31 9.48
N ALA A 23 -16.74 -16.03 9.46
CA ALA A 23 -15.54 -15.59 8.79
C ALA A 23 -14.28 -15.87 9.64
N LYS A 24 -13.15 -15.95 8.94
CA LYS A 24 -11.81 -16.01 9.54
C LYS A 24 -11.01 -14.80 9.10
N GLY A 25 -10.27 -14.21 10.03
CA GLY A 25 -9.33 -13.14 9.76
C GLY A 25 -7.96 -13.69 9.37
N ILE A 26 -7.36 -13.15 8.34
CA ILE A 26 -5.99 -13.47 7.92
C ILE A 26 -5.20 -12.18 7.86
N ILE A 27 -4.22 -12.01 8.74
CA ILE A 27 -3.29 -10.89 8.70
C ILE A 27 -2.11 -11.33 7.83
N ALA A 28 -2.04 -10.79 6.64
CA ALA A 28 -1.02 -11.16 5.66
C ALA A 28 0.15 -10.17 5.69
N VAL A 29 1.36 -10.68 5.86
CA VAL A 29 2.59 -9.89 6.02
C VAL A 29 3.68 -10.47 5.14
N GLU A 30 4.42 -9.62 4.45
CA GLU A 30 5.55 -10.05 3.62
C GLU A 30 6.72 -10.59 4.46
N ASP A 31 7.41 -11.60 3.94
CA ASP A 31 8.49 -12.33 4.60
C ASP A 31 9.74 -11.48 4.94
N ASN A 32 9.86 -10.29 4.35
CA ASN A 32 10.89 -9.31 4.70
C ASN A 32 10.56 -8.50 5.98
N LYS A 33 9.42 -8.76 6.65
CA LYS A 33 8.96 -8.11 7.88
C LYS A 33 8.84 -9.13 9.03
N LYS A 34 9.91 -9.90 9.28
CA LYS A 34 9.94 -10.99 10.28
C LYS A 34 9.57 -10.54 11.69
N ASP A 35 10.02 -9.35 12.07
CA ASP A 35 9.71 -8.70 13.34
C ASP A 35 8.20 -8.44 13.50
N ALA A 36 7.56 -7.91 12.46
CA ALA A 36 6.12 -7.68 12.45
C ALA A 36 5.33 -9.00 12.48
N ILE A 37 5.78 -10.02 11.72
CA ILE A 37 5.18 -11.36 11.73
C ILE A 37 5.22 -11.95 13.14
N ALA A 38 6.38 -11.92 13.82
CA ALA A 38 6.53 -12.45 15.16
C ALA A 38 5.59 -11.72 16.15
N LYS A 39 5.59 -10.38 16.12
CA LYS A 39 4.83 -9.57 17.06
C LYS A 39 3.32 -9.74 16.89
N VAL A 40 2.83 -9.72 15.65
CA VAL A 40 1.40 -9.95 15.36
C VAL A 40 1.00 -11.38 15.68
N SER A 41 1.86 -12.37 15.39
CA SER A 41 1.60 -13.78 15.73
C SER A 41 1.45 -13.98 17.24
N ASP A 42 2.25 -13.28 18.05
CA ASP A 42 2.11 -13.31 19.50
C ASP A 42 0.78 -12.73 19.97
N CYS A 43 0.31 -11.64 19.36
CA CYS A 43 -0.96 -11.01 19.70
C CYS A 43 -2.19 -11.85 19.36
N VAL A 44 -2.12 -12.73 18.35
CA VAL A 44 -3.26 -13.57 17.94
C VAL A 44 -3.23 -14.96 18.57
N LYS A 45 -2.22 -15.27 19.41
CA LYS A 45 -2.16 -16.55 20.12
C LYS A 45 -3.42 -16.80 20.94
N GLY A 46 -4.08 -17.92 20.66
CA GLY A 46 -5.32 -18.31 21.34
C GLY A 46 -6.62 -17.82 20.68
N ASP A 47 -6.56 -16.96 19.69
CA ASP A 47 -7.74 -16.60 18.88
C ASP A 47 -7.88 -17.57 17.71
N ALA A 48 -8.87 -18.46 17.78
CA ALA A 48 -9.14 -19.45 16.73
C ALA A 48 -9.71 -18.84 15.43
N ARG A 49 -10.13 -17.58 15.46
CA ARG A 49 -10.69 -16.86 14.30
C ARG A 49 -9.63 -16.15 13.46
N ILE A 50 -8.46 -15.84 14.05
CA ILE A 50 -7.42 -15.03 13.39
C ILE A 50 -6.15 -15.87 13.19
N SER A 51 -5.57 -15.71 12.01
CA SER A 51 -4.28 -16.31 11.66
C SER A 51 -3.36 -15.29 11.00
N VAL A 52 -2.05 -15.53 11.04
CA VAL A 52 -1.05 -14.74 10.33
C VAL A 52 -0.53 -15.55 9.16
N ALA A 53 -0.52 -14.96 7.99
CA ALA A 53 0.03 -15.55 6.77
C ALA A 53 1.31 -14.82 6.36
N GLU A 54 2.43 -15.54 6.34
CA GLU A 54 3.68 -15.04 5.77
C GLU A 54 3.63 -15.16 4.25
N LEU A 55 3.82 -14.03 3.56
CA LEU A 55 3.77 -13.94 2.10
C LEU A 55 5.15 -13.63 1.54
N LYS A 56 5.45 -14.20 0.38
CA LYS A 56 6.69 -13.92 -0.32
C LYS A 56 6.72 -12.47 -0.81
N THR A 57 7.78 -11.73 -0.49
CA THR A 57 7.98 -10.36 -0.96
C THR A 57 8.16 -10.35 -2.48
N LYS A 58 7.18 -9.86 -3.20
CA LYS A 58 7.20 -9.64 -4.65
C LYS A 58 6.07 -8.69 -5.08
N TYR A 59 6.30 -7.92 -6.11
CA TYR A 59 5.24 -7.10 -6.70
C TYR A 59 4.39 -7.93 -7.69
N PRO A 60 3.06 -7.86 -7.68
CA PRO A 60 2.16 -7.06 -6.83
C PRO A 60 1.50 -7.87 -5.68
N GLN A 61 2.26 -8.43 -4.76
CA GLN A 61 1.75 -9.30 -3.69
C GLN A 61 0.63 -8.64 -2.84
N GLY A 62 0.71 -7.32 -2.61
CA GLY A 62 -0.32 -6.56 -1.89
C GLY A 62 -1.56 -6.21 -2.73
N ALA A 63 -1.58 -6.52 -4.02
CA ALA A 63 -2.76 -6.31 -4.84
C ALA A 63 -3.88 -7.28 -4.40
N GLU A 64 -5.09 -6.76 -4.23
CA GLU A 64 -6.24 -7.45 -3.66
C GLU A 64 -6.46 -8.87 -4.22
N ARG A 65 -6.42 -9.03 -5.53
CA ARG A 65 -6.60 -10.34 -6.19
C ARG A 65 -5.45 -11.30 -5.92
N SER A 66 -4.21 -10.80 -5.97
CA SER A 66 -3.02 -11.59 -5.67
C SER A 66 -3.02 -12.03 -4.20
N LEU A 67 -3.44 -11.14 -3.30
CA LEU A 67 -3.55 -11.41 -1.87
C LEU A 67 -4.59 -12.50 -1.59
N ILE A 68 -5.79 -12.41 -2.18
CA ILE A 68 -6.83 -13.44 -2.04
C ILE A 68 -6.30 -14.80 -2.50
N TYR A 69 -5.68 -14.86 -3.68
CA TYR A 69 -5.13 -16.11 -4.18
C TYR A 69 -4.04 -16.68 -3.27
N ALA A 70 -3.10 -15.84 -2.82
CA ALA A 70 -2.00 -16.27 -1.97
C ALA A 70 -2.45 -16.78 -0.60
N THR A 71 -3.54 -16.23 -0.04
CA THR A 71 -4.01 -16.57 1.31
C THR A 71 -5.09 -17.63 1.32
N THR A 72 -5.89 -17.76 0.26
CA THR A 72 -7.07 -18.64 0.23
C THR A 72 -7.05 -19.68 -0.89
N GLY A 73 -6.17 -19.54 -1.88
CA GLY A 73 -6.17 -20.34 -3.10
C GLY A 73 -7.31 -20.02 -4.08
N ARG A 74 -8.19 -19.06 -3.73
CA ARG A 74 -9.33 -18.68 -4.57
C ARG A 74 -8.88 -17.72 -5.65
N ALA A 75 -9.25 -17.99 -6.90
CA ALA A 75 -8.95 -17.10 -8.02
C ALA A 75 -10.18 -16.27 -8.39
N ILE A 76 -9.97 -14.98 -8.66
CA ILE A 76 -10.98 -14.06 -9.18
C ILE A 76 -10.50 -13.46 -10.50
N ASN A 77 -11.39 -13.40 -11.48
CA ASN A 77 -11.11 -12.83 -12.79
C ASN A 77 -11.35 -11.31 -12.80
N SER A 78 -11.20 -10.67 -13.97
CA SER A 78 -11.32 -9.22 -14.11
C SER A 78 -12.73 -8.66 -13.85
N SER A 79 -13.78 -9.47 -14.00
CA SER A 79 -15.17 -9.06 -13.79
C SER A 79 -15.67 -9.34 -12.37
N MET A 80 -14.94 -10.12 -11.58
CA MET A 80 -15.32 -10.49 -10.21
C MET A 80 -14.77 -9.49 -9.19
N LEU A 81 -15.53 -9.30 -8.12
CA LEU A 81 -15.12 -8.59 -6.91
C LEU A 81 -14.63 -9.59 -5.84
N PRO A 82 -13.85 -9.14 -4.84
CA PRO A 82 -13.45 -9.98 -3.70
C PRO A 82 -14.62 -10.68 -3.02
N ALA A 83 -15.77 -10.01 -2.91
CA ALA A 83 -16.98 -10.57 -2.34
C ALA A 83 -17.48 -11.81 -3.08
N ASP A 84 -17.30 -11.90 -4.40
CA ASP A 84 -17.68 -13.09 -5.20
C ASP A 84 -16.83 -14.32 -4.85
N ALA A 85 -15.60 -14.08 -4.33
CA ALA A 85 -14.76 -15.13 -3.76
C ALA A 85 -15.00 -15.33 -2.26
N GLY A 86 -16.01 -14.66 -1.67
CA GLY A 86 -16.28 -14.69 -0.24
C GLY A 86 -15.16 -14.07 0.60
N CYS A 87 -14.51 -13.03 0.09
CA CYS A 87 -13.40 -12.33 0.74
C CYS A 87 -13.69 -10.84 0.89
N ILE A 88 -13.18 -10.26 1.97
CA ILE A 88 -13.04 -8.81 2.16
C ILE A 88 -11.55 -8.55 2.37
N VAL A 89 -11.01 -7.57 1.67
CA VAL A 89 -9.59 -7.20 1.79
C VAL A 89 -9.50 -5.74 2.21
N ASP A 90 -8.82 -5.52 3.31
CA ASP A 90 -8.61 -4.20 3.87
C ASP A 90 -7.13 -3.96 4.24
N ASN A 91 -6.74 -2.70 4.18
CA ASN A 91 -5.45 -2.27 4.70
C ASN A 91 -5.47 -2.26 6.23
N VAL A 92 -4.35 -2.59 6.86
CA VAL A 92 -4.22 -2.59 8.33
C VAL A 92 -4.60 -1.24 8.96
N ALA A 93 -4.31 -0.12 8.29
CA ALA A 93 -4.71 1.20 8.78
C ALA A 93 -6.24 1.41 8.74
N THR A 94 -6.94 0.79 7.79
CA THR A 94 -8.41 0.80 7.74
C THR A 94 -8.98 0.05 8.95
N ILE A 95 -8.45 -1.11 9.26
CA ILE A 95 -8.90 -1.93 10.41
C ILE A 95 -8.68 -1.20 11.73
N VAL A 96 -7.54 -0.52 11.89
CA VAL A 96 -7.29 0.35 13.06
C VAL A 96 -8.30 1.50 13.12
N ALA A 97 -8.59 2.14 12.00
CA ALA A 97 -9.59 3.21 11.95
C ALA A 97 -11.02 2.72 12.28
N VAL A 98 -11.36 1.48 11.94
CA VAL A 98 -12.62 0.84 12.38
C VAL A 98 -12.68 0.74 13.90
N LYS A 99 -11.61 0.26 14.54
CA LYS A 99 -11.52 0.20 16.00
C LYS A 99 -11.69 1.58 16.63
N ASP A 100 -10.97 2.57 16.13
CA ASP A 100 -11.02 3.94 16.66
C ASP A 100 -12.42 4.55 16.50
N ALA A 101 -13.08 4.31 15.37
CA ALA A 101 -14.43 4.79 15.14
C ALA A 101 -15.46 4.12 16.06
N VAL A 102 -15.40 2.79 16.21
CA VAL A 102 -16.40 2.03 16.97
C VAL A 102 -16.19 2.15 18.49
N LYS A 103 -14.95 2.09 18.96
CA LYS A 103 -14.63 2.08 20.38
C LYS A 103 -14.42 3.47 20.97
N GLU A 104 -13.91 4.40 20.19
CA GLU A 104 -13.52 5.72 20.68
C GLU A 104 -14.34 6.87 20.09
N GLY A 105 -15.24 6.58 19.14
CA GLY A 105 -16.02 7.60 18.43
C GLY A 105 -15.17 8.53 17.57
N LYS A 106 -13.94 8.12 17.22
CA LYS A 106 -13.01 8.95 16.45
C LYS A 106 -13.17 8.68 14.94
N PRO A 107 -13.57 9.67 14.15
CA PRO A 107 -13.58 9.51 12.69
C PRO A 107 -12.14 9.47 12.14
N LEU A 108 -11.98 8.93 10.92
CA LEU A 108 -10.68 8.96 10.22
C LEU A 108 -10.37 10.39 9.76
N PHE A 109 -9.64 11.15 10.57
CA PHE A 109 -9.19 12.51 10.30
C PHE A 109 -7.66 12.65 10.28
N GLN A 110 -6.94 11.59 10.59
CA GLN A 110 -5.47 11.54 10.52
C GLN A 110 -5.00 10.17 10.08
N ARG A 111 -3.82 10.12 9.47
CA ARG A 111 -3.19 8.87 9.07
C ARG A 111 -1.67 8.97 9.07
N VAL A 112 -1.01 7.84 9.13
CA VAL A 112 0.44 7.77 8.93
C VAL A 112 0.74 7.93 7.44
N VAL A 113 1.64 8.86 7.13
CA VAL A 113 2.14 9.14 5.78
C VAL A 113 3.65 8.98 5.80
N THR A 114 4.17 8.22 4.85
CA THR A 114 5.61 8.06 4.63
C THR A 114 6.10 9.14 3.67
N VAL A 115 7.01 10.00 4.11
CA VAL A 115 7.70 10.98 3.26
C VAL A 115 9.13 10.49 3.05
N THR A 116 9.50 10.18 1.79
CA THR A 116 10.78 9.54 1.47
C THR A 116 11.22 9.83 0.02
N GLY A 117 12.35 9.31 -0.35
CA GLY A 117 13.01 9.51 -1.64
C GLY A 117 14.39 10.11 -1.45
N ASP A 118 15.22 10.02 -2.45
CA ASP A 118 16.60 10.54 -2.41
C ASP A 118 16.65 12.07 -2.38
N ALA A 119 15.60 12.75 -2.81
CA ALA A 119 15.45 14.19 -2.73
C ALA A 119 14.92 14.71 -1.38
N ILE A 120 14.55 13.84 -0.42
CA ILE A 120 14.11 14.24 0.92
C ILE A 120 15.30 14.28 1.89
N GLU A 121 15.43 15.39 2.65
CA GLU A 121 16.56 15.57 3.58
C GLU A 121 16.55 14.53 4.70
N SER A 122 15.42 14.34 5.37
CA SER A 122 15.25 13.41 6.50
C SER A 122 13.99 12.59 6.34
N PRO A 123 14.02 11.46 5.60
CA PRO A 123 12.85 10.60 5.42
C PRO A 123 12.24 10.15 6.74
N LYS A 124 10.90 10.26 6.85
CA LYS A 124 10.14 9.93 8.08
C LYS A 124 8.75 9.42 7.77
N ASN A 125 8.18 8.73 8.77
CA ASN A 125 6.74 8.53 8.88
C ASN A 125 6.14 9.63 9.75
N LEU A 126 5.13 10.31 9.24
CA LEU A 126 4.44 11.42 9.93
C LEU A 126 2.99 11.03 10.19
N LEU A 127 2.47 11.40 11.36
CA LEU A 127 1.04 11.33 11.64
C LEU A 127 0.39 12.64 11.16
N VAL A 128 -0.31 12.57 10.05
CA VAL A 128 -0.81 13.72 9.28
C VAL A 128 -2.32 13.84 9.41
N ARG A 129 -2.82 15.03 9.71
CA ARG A 129 -4.26 15.34 9.63
C ARG A 129 -4.68 15.51 8.16
N THR A 130 -5.88 15.06 7.84
CA THR A 130 -6.50 15.36 6.54
C THR A 130 -6.62 16.87 6.38
N GLY A 131 -6.24 17.40 5.23
CA GLY A 131 -6.22 18.85 4.98
C GLY A 131 -4.88 19.53 5.22
N THR A 132 -3.92 18.89 5.90
CA THR A 132 -2.54 19.43 6.01
C THR A 132 -1.93 19.58 4.61
N ASN A 133 -1.32 20.73 4.36
CA ASN A 133 -0.67 20.98 3.07
C ASN A 133 0.55 20.06 2.90
N VAL A 134 0.73 19.49 1.71
CA VAL A 134 1.85 18.60 1.42
C VAL A 134 3.20 19.29 1.54
N SER A 135 3.29 20.61 1.28
CA SER A 135 4.50 21.38 1.51
C SER A 135 4.93 21.40 2.98
N GLU A 136 3.99 21.44 3.93
CA GLU A 136 4.30 21.35 5.37
C GLU A 136 4.92 19.99 5.74
N LEU A 137 4.52 18.91 5.06
CA LEU A 137 5.12 17.58 5.29
C LEU A 137 6.56 17.53 4.81
N ILE A 138 6.85 18.19 3.71
CA ILE A 138 8.22 18.31 3.18
C ILE A 138 9.07 19.13 4.15
N GLU A 139 8.58 20.26 4.62
CA GLU A 139 9.26 21.08 5.62
C GLU A 139 9.54 20.33 6.92
N ALA A 140 8.56 19.55 7.43
CA ALA A 140 8.71 18.71 8.61
C ALA A 140 9.78 17.62 8.45
N THR A 141 10.15 17.29 7.21
CA THR A 141 11.23 16.34 6.89
C THR A 141 12.55 17.01 6.54
N GLY A 142 12.68 18.33 6.77
CA GLY A 142 13.89 19.12 6.51
C GLY A 142 13.98 19.70 5.10
N GLY A 143 12.92 19.56 4.30
CA GLY A 143 12.88 20.07 2.94
C GLY A 143 13.44 19.12 1.89
N PHE A 144 13.62 19.64 0.69
CA PHE A 144 14.29 18.94 -0.39
C PHE A 144 15.81 19.16 -0.38
N LYS A 145 16.60 18.16 -0.76
CA LYS A 145 18.05 18.24 -1.01
C LYS A 145 18.42 18.98 -2.31
N GLY A 146 17.57 19.81 -2.80
CA GLY A 146 17.65 20.51 -4.07
C GLY A 146 16.30 20.48 -4.76
N GLN A 147 16.27 20.79 -6.04
CA GLN A 147 15.01 20.72 -6.79
C GLN A 147 14.77 19.27 -7.26
N PRO A 148 13.67 18.62 -6.81
CA PRO A 148 13.36 17.27 -7.30
C PRO A 148 12.90 17.32 -8.77
N GLU A 149 13.31 16.33 -9.56
CA GLU A 149 12.78 16.15 -10.91
C GLU A 149 11.37 15.53 -10.89
N LYS A 150 11.07 14.74 -9.84
CA LYS A 150 9.78 14.07 -9.74
C LYS A 150 9.31 13.96 -8.30
N VAL A 151 8.06 14.33 -8.07
CA VAL A 151 7.35 14.12 -6.81
C VAL A 151 6.12 13.27 -7.07
N ILE A 152 5.90 12.25 -6.27
CA ILE A 152 4.81 11.28 -6.44
C ILE A 152 3.97 11.22 -5.16
N SER A 153 2.67 11.39 -5.29
CA SER A 153 1.68 11.07 -4.26
C SER A 153 1.32 9.60 -4.35
N GLY A 154 1.72 8.81 -3.36
CA GLY A 154 1.52 7.36 -3.33
C GLY A 154 2.80 6.56 -3.57
N GLY A 155 2.66 5.29 -3.91
CA GLY A 155 3.78 4.39 -4.19
C GLY A 155 4.41 4.59 -5.57
N PRO A 156 5.64 4.08 -5.80
CA PRO A 156 6.38 4.33 -7.05
C PRO A 156 5.71 3.74 -8.30
N MET A 157 4.87 2.71 -8.15
CA MET A 157 4.21 2.03 -9.27
C MET A 157 2.80 2.55 -9.55
N MET A 158 2.05 2.93 -8.51
CA MET A 158 0.63 3.30 -8.61
C MET A 158 0.35 4.73 -8.18
N GLY A 159 1.35 5.47 -7.72
CA GLY A 159 1.21 6.86 -7.31
C GLY A 159 1.09 7.80 -8.50
N MET A 160 0.53 8.97 -8.24
CA MET A 160 0.39 10.04 -9.23
C MET A 160 1.55 11.03 -9.13
N ALA A 161 2.16 11.36 -10.25
CA ALA A 161 3.12 12.46 -10.31
C ALA A 161 2.41 13.79 -10.01
N MET A 162 3.05 14.59 -9.16
CA MET A 162 2.52 15.89 -8.71
C MET A 162 3.22 17.01 -9.46
N PHE A 163 2.45 17.95 -9.96
CA PHE A 163 2.96 19.18 -10.58
C PHE A 163 3.11 20.32 -9.57
N THR A 164 2.51 20.17 -8.38
CA THR A 164 2.62 21.11 -7.26
C THR A 164 2.52 20.36 -5.94
N THR A 165 3.16 20.89 -4.92
CA THR A 165 3.06 20.41 -3.53
C THR A 165 2.08 21.26 -2.70
N ASP A 166 1.53 22.31 -3.28
CA ASP A 166 0.50 23.16 -2.65
C ASP A 166 -0.89 22.53 -2.79
N VAL A 167 -1.06 21.37 -2.19
CA VAL A 167 -2.30 20.59 -2.16
C VAL A 167 -2.50 19.95 -0.79
N PRO A 168 -3.74 19.72 -0.34
CA PRO A 168 -3.99 19.10 0.94
C PRO A 168 -3.77 17.57 0.91
N ALA A 169 -3.25 17.03 1.99
CA ALA A 169 -3.25 15.60 2.25
C ALA A 169 -4.68 15.10 2.45
N VAL A 170 -5.11 14.14 1.63
CA VAL A 170 -6.45 13.54 1.68
C VAL A 170 -6.42 12.18 2.39
N LYS A 171 -7.60 11.59 2.67
CA LYS A 171 -7.72 10.29 3.35
C LYS A 171 -6.98 9.14 2.65
N THR A 172 -6.78 9.21 1.35
CA THR A 172 -6.07 8.21 0.55
C THR A 172 -4.57 8.49 0.42
N PHE A 173 -4.09 9.63 0.91
CA PHE A 173 -2.68 10.05 0.83
C PHE A 173 -1.82 9.22 1.79
N SER A 174 -1.12 8.21 1.29
CA SER A 174 -0.35 7.25 2.11
C SER A 174 1.14 7.51 2.12
N SER A 175 1.66 8.12 1.08
CA SER A 175 3.10 8.40 0.95
C SER A 175 3.37 9.55 -0.02
N LEU A 176 4.51 10.20 0.20
CA LEU A 176 5.13 11.17 -0.69
C LEU A 176 6.53 10.67 -1.04
N LEU A 177 6.80 10.54 -2.32
CA LEU A 177 8.12 10.17 -2.84
C LEU A 177 8.68 11.33 -3.64
N ALA A 178 9.93 11.72 -3.38
CA ALA A 178 10.61 12.74 -4.15
C ALA A 178 11.95 12.21 -4.64
N PHE A 179 12.20 12.38 -5.93
CA PHE A 179 13.39 11.89 -6.61
C PHE A 179 14.23 13.05 -7.18
N THR A 180 15.53 13.01 -6.95
CA THR A 180 16.48 13.96 -7.55
C THR A 180 16.59 13.77 -9.05
N LYS A 181 16.43 12.53 -9.52
CA LYS A 181 16.32 12.16 -10.94
C LYS A 181 15.19 11.16 -11.14
N ASP A 182 14.48 11.30 -12.25
CA ASP A 182 13.57 10.26 -12.69
C ASP A 182 14.31 9.22 -13.54
N PRO A 183 14.70 8.06 -12.96
CA PRO A 183 15.49 7.07 -13.68
C PRO A 183 14.77 6.47 -14.88
N VAL A 184 13.43 6.59 -14.93
CA VAL A 184 12.62 6.12 -16.05
C VAL A 184 12.71 7.09 -17.22
N SER A 185 12.57 8.41 -16.96
CA SER A 185 12.69 9.45 -17.98
C SER A 185 14.13 9.62 -18.51
N ALA A 186 15.12 9.19 -17.73
CA ALA A 186 16.53 9.27 -18.13
C ALA A 186 16.96 8.18 -19.12
N VAL A 187 16.11 7.18 -19.38
CA VAL A 187 16.43 6.09 -20.34
C VAL A 187 16.03 6.51 -21.74
N GLU A 188 16.99 6.54 -22.65
CA GLU A 188 16.72 6.80 -24.06
C GLU A 188 15.83 5.72 -24.66
N PRO A 189 14.76 6.09 -25.39
CA PRO A 189 13.89 5.14 -26.04
C PRO A 189 14.66 4.26 -27.03
N SER A 190 14.37 2.97 -27.04
CA SER A 190 14.92 2.02 -27.99
C SER A 190 13.85 1.16 -28.64
N ASN A 191 14.12 0.70 -29.86
CA ASN A 191 13.19 -0.17 -30.57
C ASN A 191 12.97 -1.49 -29.83
N CYS A 192 11.72 -1.91 -29.75
CA CYS A 192 11.35 -3.19 -29.15
C CYS A 192 11.86 -4.36 -30.01
N ILE A 193 12.64 -5.26 -29.41
CA ILE A 193 13.16 -6.48 -30.08
C ILE A 193 12.14 -7.65 -30.11
N ASN A 194 10.91 -7.42 -29.62
CA ASN A 194 9.82 -8.40 -29.58
C ASN A 194 10.14 -9.73 -28.86
N CYS A 195 11.01 -9.73 -27.85
CA CYS A 195 11.40 -10.95 -27.13
C CYS A 195 10.31 -11.51 -26.19
N GLY A 196 9.23 -10.79 -25.93
CA GLY A 196 8.09 -11.22 -25.12
C GLY A 196 8.34 -11.32 -23.59
N ARG A 197 9.53 -11.01 -23.08
CA ARG A 197 9.85 -11.11 -21.66
C ARG A 197 8.92 -10.28 -20.78
N CYS A 198 8.56 -9.06 -21.20
CA CYS A 198 7.64 -8.19 -20.47
C CYS A 198 6.24 -8.81 -20.32
N VAL A 199 5.77 -9.56 -21.34
CA VAL A 199 4.49 -10.28 -21.28
C VAL A 199 4.58 -11.46 -20.31
N SER A 200 5.69 -12.22 -20.37
CA SER A 200 5.86 -13.42 -19.53
C SER A 200 5.96 -13.10 -18.05
N VAL A 201 6.57 -11.97 -17.67
CA VAL A 201 6.70 -11.53 -16.27
C VAL A 201 5.48 -10.75 -15.76
N CYS A 202 4.63 -10.26 -16.66
CA CYS A 202 3.44 -9.52 -16.27
C CYS A 202 2.40 -10.44 -15.59
N PRO A 203 1.99 -10.20 -14.34
CA PRO A 203 1.00 -11.02 -13.66
C PRO A 203 -0.38 -10.95 -14.32
N GLN A 204 -0.68 -9.85 -15.02
CA GLN A 204 -1.93 -9.63 -15.76
C GLN A 204 -1.85 -10.03 -17.23
N LYS A 205 -0.70 -10.55 -17.69
CA LYS A 205 -0.46 -10.94 -19.08
C LYS A 205 -0.72 -9.83 -20.11
N LEU A 206 -0.48 -8.60 -19.71
CA LEU A 206 -0.54 -7.44 -20.59
C LEU A 206 0.56 -7.54 -21.66
N MET A 207 0.38 -6.82 -22.76
CA MET A 207 1.37 -6.68 -23.83
C MET A 207 2.01 -5.28 -23.79
N PRO A 208 3.03 -5.03 -22.92
CA PRO A 208 3.58 -3.69 -22.72
C PRO A 208 4.10 -3.05 -24.02
N ALA A 209 4.74 -3.81 -24.90
CA ALA A 209 5.24 -3.29 -26.18
C ALA A 209 4.12 -2.72 -27.05
N ARG A 210 2.93 -3.38 -27.07
CA ARG A 210 1.77 -2.88 -27.83
C ARG A 210 1.13 -1.69 -27.14
N LEU A 211 1.10 -1.68 -25.81
CA LEU A 211 0.57 -0.56 -25.03
C LEU A 211 1.40 0.71 -25.26
N SER A 212 2.74 0.60 -25.31
CA SER A 212 3.62 1.71 -25.63
C SER A 212 3.30 2.30 -26.99
N VAL A 213 3.22 1.48 -28.04
CA VAL A 213 2.87 1.97 -29.39
C VAL A 213 1.51 2.64 -29.45
N LEU A 214 0.54 2.16 -28.66
CA LEU A 214 -0.80 2.77 -28.62
C LEU A 214 -0.86 4.05 -27.79
N ALA A 215 0.06 4.23 -26.86
CA ALA A 215 0.15 5.45 -26.04
C ALA A 215 0.84 6.60 -26.79
N ASP A 216 1.68 6.29 -27.78
CA ASP A 216 2.43 7.25 -28.59
C ASP A 216 1.61 7.75 -29.82
N ASN A 217 0.43 7.19 -30.07
CA ASN A 217 -0.50 7.56 -31.14
C ASN A 217 -1.82 8.11 -30.59
#